data_ac3c79e23eaecaf8d1766848674612cc
#
_entry.id   ac3c79e23eaecaf8d1766848674612cc
#
_cell.length_a   1.000
_cell.length_b   1.000
_cell.length_c   1.000
_cell.angle_alpha   90.00
_cell.angle_beta   90.00
_cell.angle_gamma   90.00
#
_symmetry.space_group_name_H-M   'P 1'
#
loop_
_entity.id
_entity.type
_entity.pdbx_description
1 polymer ?
#
loop_
_entity_poly.entity_id
_entity_poly.type
_entity_poly.pdbx_seq_one_letter_code
_entity_poly.pdbx_strand_id
1 'polypeptide(L)'
;MTAPNTQTPVSPALLPLIFAMGLYYAVHAAIRVQAPGNVTLDESEQMLMARWFQWGYSPQPPLYTWLQAALFRVMGESVAALTLLRNTLQLVVFVGFHLIARREFGDRTRTVLASVSLLLILEFVWDNQRERTHSLLALAIAVMQFRVLLSLIDRPRLTVYLISGVLAAAGMLSKYNYALYLFALCIALISRPTLRARLLDARTLLSAAVALALLAPHLHWLQQHPFVAGALGDKLDTTGHTGALHAAGLVLVTIASFLSPLWLVCLLIFPSAWRGLLTGRQAVSTVFPYPVFLGAMTVMLLAVAVGMDLDRIRERWMQPLLFLFPIAFFACVAHGSLTPRRRQLFLGAAALAALLALAGQAWRVAPPTFKTQMTRLDHPMGEMATALQQSGLPLQTIVTDDYYLAGSLRLQLPHSNLHTANPTLRLPRPASGQLALLLWESADAGPPAEALLSRVHQTTGCTLDADAPGEPAIGPRLQVRYGKNRAATYSVRTARLRC
;
A
#
# COMPACT_ATOMS: atom_id res chain seq x y z
N MET A 1 7.09 -42.53 23.02
CA MET A 1 6.26 -41.38 23.43
C MET A 1 5.63 -40.79 22.18
N THR A 2 4.40 -41.13 21.91
CA THR A 2 3.61 -40.74 20.75
C THR A 2 3.17 -39.27 20.95
N ALA A 3 3.61 -38.38 20.04
CA ALA A 3 3.17 -36.99 20.03
C ALA A 3 1.64 -36.94 19.78
N PRO A 4 0.89 -36.11 20.54
CA PRO A 4 -0.54 -35.97 20.31
C PRO A 4 -0.76 -35.25 18.98
N ASN A 5 -1.50 -35.92 18.10
CA ASN A 5 -1.99 -35.39 16.84
C ASN A 5 -3.17 -34.43 17.16
N THR A 6 -2.88 -33.18 17.52
CA THR A 6 -3.92 -32.17 17.75
C THR A 6 -4.04 -31.29 16.50
N GLN A 7 -4.77 -31.75 15.51
CA GLN A 7 -5.55 -30.85 14.70
C GLN A 7 -6.60 -30.23 15.63
N THR A 8 -6.28 -29.07 16.22
CA THR A 8 -7.30 -28.33 16.98
C THR A 8 -8.40 -27.89 16.02
N PRO A 9 -9.65 -28.29 16.23
CA PRO A 9 -10.76 -27.87 15.39
C PRO A 9 -10.81 -26.34 15.34
N VAL A 10 -11.24 -25.80 14.21
CA VAL A 10 -11.47 -24.35 14.03
C VAL A 10 -12.36 -23.92 15.20
N SER A 11 -11.81 -23.08 16.09
CA SER A 11 -12.56 -22.65 17.28
C SER A 11 -13.81 -21.92 16.82
N PRO A 12 -15.01 -22.24 17.37
CA PRO A 12 -16.26 -21.60 16.98
C PRO A 12 -16.26 -20.08 17.13
N ALA A 13 -15.28 -19.52 17.84
CA ALA A 13 -15.10 -18.06 17.98
C ALA A 13 -14.36 -17.38 16.83
N LEU A 14 -13.66 -18.12 15.96
CA LEU A 14 -12.92 -17.56 14.82
C LEU A 14 -13.87 -17.10 13.70
N LEU A 15 -14.87 -17.91 13.40
CA LEU A 15 -15.83 -17.63 12.33
C LEU A 15 -16.60 -16.30 12.53
N PRO A 16 -17.17 -15.98 13.71
CA PRO A 16 -17.83 -14.69 13.92
C PRO A 16 -16.92 -13.48 13.73
N LEU A 17 -15.67 -13.57 14.15
CA LEU A 17 -14.71 -12.47 14.00
C LEU A 17 -14.32 -12.27 12.53
N ILE A 18 -14.04 -13.36 11.80
CA ILE A 18 -13.75 -13.29 10.36
C ILE A 18 -14.96 -12.74 9.61
N PHE A 19 -16.17 -13.19 9.95
CA PHE A 19 -17.40 -12.70 9.33
C PHE A 19 -17.60 -11.21 9.60
N ALA A 20 -17.44 -10.76 10.85
CA ALA A 20 -17.56 -9.35 11.21
C ALA A 20 -16.55 -8.48 10.44
N MET A 21 -15.30 -8.92 10.30
CA MET A 21 -14.29 -8.21 9.54
C MET A 21 -14.54 -8.28 8.02
N GLY A 22 -15.02 -9.41 7.52
CA GLY A 22 -15.45 -9.54 6.13
C GLY A 22 -16.60 -8.56 5.80
N LEU A 23 -17.59 -8.45 6.68
CA LEU A 23 -18.68 -7.49 6.56
C LEU A 23 -18.16 -6.04 6.64
N TYR A 24 -17.26 -5.75 7.59
CA TYR A 24 -16.62 -4.43 7.72
C TYR A 24 -15.94 -4.00 6.42
N TYR A 25 -15.11 -4.85 5.83
CA TYR A 25 -14.44 -4.55 4.56
C TYR A 25 -15.40 -4.53 3.37
N ALA A 26 -16.45 -5.34 3.38
CA ALA A 26 -17.50 -5.28 2.36
C ALA A 26 -18.26 -3.95 2.40
N VAL A 27 -18.55 -3.42 3.60
CA VAL A 27 -19.16 -2.09 3.76
C VAL A 27 -18.22 -0.99 3.25
N HIS A 28 -16.93 -1.05 3.56
CA HIS A 28 -15.95 -0.12 2.99
C HIS A 28 -15.94 -0.15 1.46
N ALA A 29 -15.97 -1.34 0.87
CA ALA A 29 -16.04 -1.52 -0.58
C ALA A 29 -17.32 -0.93 -1.16
N ALA A 30 -18.48 -1.24 -0.55
CA ALA A 30 -19.78 -0.74 -0.97
C ALA A 30 -19.84 0.80 -0.94
N ILE A 31 -19.31 1.44 0.12
CA ILE A 31 -19.21 2.89 0.20
C ILE A 31 -18.32 3.45 -0.92
N ARG A 32 -17.12 2.86 -1.15
CA ARG A 32 -16.19 3.36 -2.17
C ARG A 32 -16.78 3.31 -3.58
N VAL A 33 -17.53 2.27 -3.90
CA VAL A 33 -18.16 2.09 -5.22
C VAL A 33 -19.26 3.12 -5.50
N GLN A 34 -19.79 3.82 -4.48
CA GLN A 34 -20.74 4.92 -4.68
C GLN A 34 -20.12 6.14 -5.39
N ALA A 35 -18.78 6.26 -5.45
CA ALA A 35 -18.09 7.27 -6.25
C ALA A 35 -17.32 6.61 -7.43
N PRO A 36 -18.01 6.11 -8.46
CA PRO A 36 -17.39 5.32 -9.52
C PRO A 36 -16.68 6.17 -10.57
N GLY A 37 -16.93 7.47 -10.61
CA GLY A 37 -16.44 8.37 -11.66
C GLY A 37 -14.96 8.73 -11.56
N ASN A 38 -14.36 8.60 -10.40
CA ASN A 38 -13.00 9.07 -10.15
C ASN A 38 -12.17 8.06 -9.35
N VAL A 39 -10.86 8.12 -9.54
CA VAL A 39 -9.87 7.29 -8.85
C VAL A 39 -8.94 8.14 -7.98
N THR A 40 -8.25 7.52 -7.04
CA THR A 40 -7.17 8.15 -6.28
C THR A 40 -5.86 8.05 -7.05
N LEU A 41 -4.78 8.63 -6.51
CA LEU A 41 -3.49 8.65 -7.20
C LEU A 41 -2.93 7.24 -7.46
N ASP A 42 -2.87 6.39 -6.42
CA ASP A 42 -2.39 5.01 -6.57
C ASP A 42 -3.34 4.15 -7.44
N GLU A 43 -4.65 4.44 -7.42
CA GLU A 43 -5.64 3.79 -8.29
C GLU A 43 -5.44 4.17 -9.75
N SER A 44 -5.15 5.45 -10.03
CA SER A 44 -4.86 5.97 -11.37
C SER A 44 -3.65 5.28 -12.00
N GLU A 45 -2.61 5.10 -11.21
CA GLU A 45 -1.41 4.36 -11.62
C GLU A 45 -1.77 2.94 -12.08
N GLN A 46 -2.64 2.25 -11.34
CA GLN A 46 -3.09 0.90 -11.69
C GLN A 46 -3.98 0.86 -12.92
N MET A 47 -4.85 1.86 -13.11
CA MET A 47 -5.70 1.98 -14.30
C MET A 47 -4.88 2.07 -15.60
N LEU A 48 -3.69 2.67 -15.51
CA LEU A 48 -2.79 2.80 -16.67
C LEU A 48 -1.90 1.58 -16.85
N MET A 49 -1.22 1.13 -15.78
CA MET A 49 -0.20 0.09 -15.87
C MET A 49 -0.77 -1.31 -16.09
N ALA A 50 -1.94 -1.64 -15.50
CA ALA A 50 -2.49 -2.98 -15.51
C ALA A 50 -2.99 -3.47 -16.89
N ARG A 51 -2.96 -2.63 -17.93
CA ARG A 51 -3.32 -2.98 -19.31
C ARG A 51 -2.27 -3.83 -20.02
N TRP A 52 -1.00 -3.64 -19.69
CA TRP A 52 0.11 -4.33 -20.34
C TRP A 52 0.88 -5.16 -19.33
N PHE A 53 1.24 -6.36 -19.70
CA PHE A 53 2.14 -7.16 -18.88
C PHE A 53 3.59 -6.71 -19.14
N GLN A 54 4.25 -6.27 -18.08
CA GLN A 54 5.67 -5.94 -18.07
C GLN A 54 6.33 -6.50 -16.79
N TRP A 55 7.64 -6.73 -16.84
CA TRP A 55 8.41 -7.16 -15.69
C TRP A 55 8.68 -6.03 -14.68
N GLY A 56 8.33 -4.78 -15.03
CA GLY A 56 8.34 -3.58 -14.20
C GLY A 56 7.65 -2.45 -14.91
N TYR A 57 7.17 -1.45 -14.18
CA TYR A 57 6.37 -0.33 -14.74
C TYR A 57 6.83 1.03 -14.24
N SER A 58 7.22 1.11 -12.97
CA SER A 58 7.52 2.35 -12.25
C SER A 58 8.59 2.06 -11.19
N PRO A 59 8.95 3.04 -10.35
CA PRO A 59 9.79 2.79 -9.18
C PRO A 59 9.19 1.84 -8.12
N GLN A 60 8.02 1.28 -8.39
CA GLN A 60 7.40 0.23 -7.57
C GLN A 60 7.52 -1.12 -8.26
N PRO A 61 7.76 -2.23 -7.52
CA PRO A 61 7.79 -3.57 -8.08
C PRO A 61 6.42 -3.99 -8.65
N PRO A 62 6.35 -4.97 -9.60
CA PRO A 62 5.19 -5.16 -10.46
C PRO A 62 4.06 -6.01 -9.88
N LEU A 63 4.22 -6.71 -8.75
CA LEU A 63 3.28 -7.77 -8.33
C LEU A 63 1.85 -7.25 -8.07
N TYR A 64 1.71 -6.06 -7.47
CA TYR A 64 0.38 -5.49 -7.27
C TYR A 64 -0.33 -5.23 -8.60
N THR A 65 0.39 -4.67 -9.57
CA THR A 65 -0.12 -4.39 -10.92
C THR A 65 -0.52 -5.68 -11.65
N TRP A 66 0.24 -6.77 -11.51
CA TRP A 66 -0.14 -8.07 -12.08
C TRP A 66 -1.43 -8.63 -11.48
N LEU A 67 -1.58 -8.54 -10.16
CA LEU A 67 -2.81 -8.97 -9.48
C LEU A 67 -4.01 -8.12 -9.90
N GLN A 68 -3.81 -6.80 -10.01
CA GLN A 68 -4.86 -5.89 -10.48
C GLN A 68 -5.24 -6.15 -11.95
N ALA A 69 -4.25 -6.42 -12.81
CA ALA A 69 -4.48 -6.79 -14.21
C ALA A 69 -5.28 -8.10 -14.33
N ALA A 70 -4.95 -9.10 -13.51
CA ALA A 70 -5.73 -10.35 -13.48
C ALA A 70 -7.19 -10.10 -13.09
N LEU A 71 -7.41 -9.24 -12.09
CA LEU A 71 -8.75 -8.91 -11.64
C LEU A 71 -9.53 -8.07 -12.68
N PHE A 72 -8.87 -7.14 -13.36
CA PHE A 72 -9.46 -6.36 -14.46
C PHE A 72 -9.88 -7.23 -15.64
N ARG A 73 -9.16 -8.31 -15.95
CA ARG A 73 -9.56 -9.28 -17.00
C ARG A 73 -10.87 -10.01 -16.66
N VAL A 74 -11.16 -10.21 -15.37
CA VAL A 74 -12.37 -10.92 -14.92
C VAL A 74 -13.54 -9.96 -14.73
N MET A 75 -13.31 -8.79 -14.13
CA MET A 75 -14.36 -7.86 -13.70
C MET A 75 -14.48 -6.59 -14.56
N GLY A 76 -13.58 -6.40 -15.53
CA GLY A 76 -13.42 -5.14 -16.23
C GLY A 76 -12.66 -4.08 -15.41
N GLU A 77 -12.19 -3.04 -16.12
CA GLU A 77 -11.50 -1.89 -15.52
C GLU A 77 -12.53 -1.02 -14.78
N SER A 78 -12.56 -1.12 -13.46
CA SER A 78 -13.58 -0.46 -12.63
C SER A 78 -13.08 -0.16 -11.21
N VAL A 79 -13.72 0.80 -10.56
CA VAL A 79 -13.49 1.11 -9.14
C VAL A 79 -13.86 -0.10 -8.26
N ALA A 80 -14.83 -0.90 -8.66
CA ALA A 80 -15.21 -2.12 -7.94
C ALA A 80 -14.05 -3.13 -7.92
N ALA A 81 -13.38 -3.36 -9.05
CA ALA A 81 -12.23 -4.26 -9.13
C ALA A 81 -11.04 -3.75 -8.29
N LEU A 82 -10.74 -2.45 -8.35
CA LEU A 82 -9.70 -1.81 -7.51
C LEU A 82 -9.98 -2.01 -6.02
N THR A 83 -11.23 -1.78 -5.64
CA THR A 83 -11.69 -1.84 -4.25
C THR A 83 -11.74 -3.28 -3.73
N LEU A 84 -12.14 -4.23 -4.57
CA LEU A 84 -12.18 -5.65 -4.21
C LEU A 84 -10.79 -6.17 -3.87
N LEU A 85 -9.78 -5.93 -4.70
CA LEU A 85 -8.40 -6.36 -4.41
C LEU A 85 -7.92 -5.79 -3.07
N ARG A 86 -8.11 -4.49 -2.86
CA ARG A 86 -7.70 -3.80 -1.64
C ARG A 86 -8.34 -4.41 -0.38
N ASN A 87 -9.67 -4.58 -0.38
CA ASN A 87 -10.38 -5.11 0.79
C ASN A 87 -10.11 -6.60 1.02
N THR A 88 -9.88 -7.37 -0.03
CA THR A 88 -9.44 -8.77 0.07
C THR A 88 -8.07 -8.87 0.74
N LEU A 89 -7.10 -8.03 0.34
CA LEU A 89 -5.79 -7.99 0.98
C LEU A 89 -5.87 -7.59 2.45
N GLN A 90 -6.71 -6.63 2.81
CA GLN A 90 -6.92 -6.25 4.22
C GLN A 90 -7.54 -7.39 5.04
N LEU A 91 -8.49 -8.12 4.47
CA LEU A 91 -9.05 -9.30 5.12
C LEU A 91 -7.98 -10.40 5.32
N VAL A 92 -7.12 -10.64 4.33
CA VAL A 92 -5.97 -11.55 4.43
C VAL A 92 -5.03 -11.12 5.56
N VAL A 93 -4.72 -9.81 5.68
CA VAL A 93 -3.91 -9.27 6.77
C VAL A 93 -4.56 -9.57 8.11
N PHE A 94 -5.84 -9.26 8.28
CA PHE A 94 -6.54 -9.43 9.55
C PHE A 94 -6.64 -10.91 9.96
N VAL A 95 -7.06 -11.78 9.04
CA VAL A 95 -7.18 -13.22 9.29
C VAL A 95 -5.82 -13.85 9.58
N GLY A 96 -4.82 -13.55 8.76
CA GLY A 96 -3.46 -14.06 8.94
C GLY A 96 -2.85 -13.63 10.28
N PHE A 97 -3.02 -12.34 10.64
CA PHE A 97 -2.56 -11.81 11.92
C PHE A 97 -3.30 -12.47 13.11
N HIS A 98 -4.61 -12.65 13.01
CA HIS A 98 -5.38 -13.35 14.05
C HIS A 98 -4.87 -14.79 14.25
N LEU A 99 -4.56 -15.50 13.17
CA LEU A 99 -4.01 -16.85 13.24
C LEU A 99 -2.61 -16.88 13.89
N ILE A 100 -1.78 -15.87 13.63
CA ILE A 100 -0.49 -15.68 14.30
C ILE A 100 -0.70 -15.46 15.80
N ALA A 101 -1.54 -14.48 16.18
CA ALA A 101 -1.82 -14.16 17.57
C ALA A 101 -2.40 -15.35 18.33
N ARG A 102 -3.32 -16.11 17.70
CA ARG A 102 -3.90 -17.33 18.28
C ARG A 102 -2.85 -18.39 18.60
N ARG A 103 -1.90 -18.58 17.67
CA ARG A 103 -0.83 -19.55 17.87
C ARG A 103 0.14 -19.12 18.98
N GLU A 104 0.48 -17.84 19.05
CA GLU A 104 1.44 -17.34 20.02
C GLU A 104 0.87 -17.30 21.44
N PHE A 105 -0.40 -16.98 21.61
CA PHE A 105 -0.99 -16.83 22.95
C PHE A 105 -1.73 -18.05 23.46
N GLY A 106 -2.37 -18.82 22.59
CA GLY A 106 -3.28 -19.90 23.01
C GLY A 106 -4.52 -19.41 23.81
N ASP A 107 -4.51 -18.14 24.26
CA ASP A 107 -5.58 -17.47 25.04
C ASP A 107 -6.45 -16.62 24.11
N ARG A 108 -7.77 -16.86 24.18
CA ARG A 108 -8.77 -16.17 23.35
C ARG A 108 -8.78 -14.67 23.58
N THR A 109 -8.65 -14.22 24.83
CA THR A 109 -8.74 -12.79 25.16
C THR A 109 -7.59 -12.02 24.56
N ARG A 110 -6.34 -12.47 24.77
CA ARG A 110 -5.15 -11.83 24.18
C ARG A 110 -5.20 -11.88 22.66
N THR A 111 -5.61 -13.00 22.09
CA THR A 111 -5.75 -13.17 20.63
C THR A 111 -6.68 -12.12 20.04
N VAL A 112 -7.88 -11.95 20.61
CA VAL A 112 -8.86 -10.97 20.15
C VAL A 112 -8.32 -9.54 20.31
N LEU A 113 -7.80 -9.18 21.49
CA LEU A 113 -7.28 -7.83 21.75
C LEU A 113 -6.12 -7.48 20.82
N ALA A 114 -5.18 -8.41 20.62
CA ALA A 114 -4.11 -8.20 19.65
C ALA A 114 -4.63 -8.04 18.21
N SER A 115 -5.64 -8.82 17.81
CA SER A 115 -6.20 -8.75 16.47
C SER A 115 -6.93 -7.43 16.21
N VAL A 116 -7.79 -7.01 17.13
CA VAL A 116 -8.52 -5.73 16.98
C VAL A 116 -7.62 -4.51 17.17
N SER A 117 -6.40 -4.66 17.70
CA SER A 117 -5.40 -3.59 17.74
C SER A 117 -5.07 -3.05 16.35
N LEU A 118 -5.19 -3.86 15.29
CA LEU A 118 -4.99 -3.40 13.92
C LEU A 118 -5.96 -2.28 13.54
N LEU A 119 -7.16 -2.24 14.15
CA LEU A 119 -8.14 -1.17 13.96
C LEU A 119 -7.75 0.14 14.67
N LEU A 120 -6.74 0.11 15.55
CA LEU A 120 -6.18 1.28 16.23
C LEU A 120 -4.88 1.78 15.58
N ILE A 121 -4.50 1.27 14.42
CA ILE A 121 -3.38 1.76 13.61
C ILE A 121 -3.95 2.47 12.38
N LEU A 122 -3.77 3.79 12.30
CA LEU A 122 -4.39 4.62 11.24
C LEU A 122 -4.01 4.16 9.83
N GLU A 123 -2.77 3.76 9.61
CA GLU A 123 -2.33 3.19 8.31
C GLU A 123 -3.17 1.95 7.92
N PHE A 124 -3.62 1.13 8.87
CA PHE A 124 -4.39 -0.09 8.59
C PHE A 124 -5.89 0.19 8.45
N VAL A 125 -6.45 1.02 9.31
CA VAL A 125 -7.89 1.25 9.34
C VAL A 125 -8.33 2.32 8.34
N TRP A 126 -7.47 3.29 8.04
CA TRP A 126 -7.80 4.46 7.24
C TRP A 126 -6.96 4.58 5.95
N ASP A 127 -5.62 4.68 6.05
CA ASP A 127 -4.80 4.97 4.88
C ASP A 127 -4.78 3.83 3.85
N ASN A 128 -4.85 2.57 4.29
CA ASN A 128 -5.03 1.44 3.39
C ASN A 128 -6.35 1.50 2.61
N GLN A 129 -7.40 2.11 3.18
CA GLN A 129 -8.67 2.33 2.46
C GLN A 129 -8.60 3.49 1.48
N ARG A 130 -7.72 4.46 1.73
CA ARG A 130 -7.58 5.65 0.88
C ARG A 130 -6.80 5.39 -0.41
N GLU A 131 -5.55 4.96 -0.29
CA GLU A 131 -4.61 5.06 -1.41
C GLU A 131 -3.55 3.94 -1.46
N ARG A 132 -3.44 3.06 -0.44
CA ARG A 132 -2.31 2.11 -0.38
C ARG A 132 -2.53 0.89 -1.27
N THR A 133 -1.60 0.65 -2.17
CA THR A 133 -1.57 -0.51 -3.08
C THR A 133 -0.41 -1.44 -2.74
N HIS A 134 0.79 -1.12 -3.18
CA HIS A 134 2.00 -1.91 -2.98
C HIS A 134 2.36 -2.15 -1.50
N SER A 135 2.12 -1.16 -0.63
CA SER A 135 2.40 -1.29 0.82
C SER A 135 1.47 -2.29 1.48
N LEU A 136 0.19 -2.27 1.12
CA LEU A 136 -0.80 -3.21 1.63
C LEU A 136 -0.50 -4.65 1.17
N LEU A 137 -0.09 -4.83 -0.09
CA LEU A 137 0.30 -6.14 -0.59
C LEU A 137 1.54 -6.66 0.16
N ALA A 138 2.56 -5.81 0.34
CA ALA A 138 3.76 -6.18 1.10
C ALA A 138 3.41 -6.57 2.55
N LEU A 139 2.48 -5.87 3.19
CA LEU A 139 1.96 -6.24 4.52
C LEU A 139 1.25 -7.59 4.49
N ALA A 140 0.36 -7.83 3.53
CA ALA A 140 -0.35 -9.10 3.41
C ALA A 140 0.63 -10.29 3.25
N ILE A 141 1.65 -10.10 2.42
CA ILE A 141 2.70 -11.10 2.23
C ILE A 141 3.56 -11.25 3.48
N ALA A 142 3.89 -10.16 4.21
CA ALA A 142 4.65 -10.23 5.46
C ALA A 142 3.89 -11.06 6.52
N VAL A 143 2.59 -10.87 6.63
CA VAL A 143 1.73 -11.67 7.52
C VAL A 143 1.73 -13.14 7.11
N MET A 144 1.59 -13.45 5.81
CA MET A 144 1.65 -14.83 5.31
C MET A 144 3.04 -15.45 5.52
N GLN A 145 4.11 -14.71 5.21
CA GLN A 145 5.50 -15.13 5.44
C GLN A 145 5.75 -15.46 6.90
N PHE A 146 5.30 -14.61 7.81
CA PHE A 146 5.44 -14.85 9.24
C PHE A 146 4.63 -16.08 9.70
N ARG A 147 3.43 -16.28 9.16
CA ARG A 147 2.62 -17.48 9.45
C ARG A 147 3.31 -18.75 8.96
N VAL A 148 3.93 -18.70 7.78
CA VAL A 148 4.73 -19.81 7.22
C VAL A 148 5.97 -20.05 8.08
N LEU A 149 6.66 -18.99 8.53
CA LEU A 149 7.79 -19.09 9.44
C LEU A 149 7.42 -19.83 10.74
N LEU A 150 6.29 -19.49 11.35
CA LEU A 150 5.81 -20.20 12.54
C LEU A 150 5.55 -21.67 12.25
N SER A 151 5.03 -22.01 11.06
CA SER A 151 4.84 -23.40 10.64
C SER A 151 6.17 -24.13 10.41
N LEU A 152 7.18 -23.42 9.92
CA LEU A 152 8.54 -23.94 9.75
C LEU A 152 9.20 -24.31 11.09
N ILE A 153 8.96 -23.50 12.11
CA ILE A 153 9.44 -23.75 13.47
C ILE A 153 8.87 -25.08 13.99
N ASP A 154 7.57 -25.28 13.80
CA ASP A 154 6.87 -26.47 14.29
C ASP A 154 7.19 -27.73 13.49
N ARG A 155 7.15 -27.63 12.16
CA ARG A 155 7.27 -28.74 11.23
C ARG A 155 8.12 -28.34 10.02
N PRO A 156 9.46 -28.51 10.06
CA PRO A 156 10.36 -28.12 9.00
C PRO A 156 10.25 -29.07 7.79
N ARG A 157 9.23 -28.88 6.96
CA ARG A 157 9.03 -29.65 5.72
C ARG A 157 9.57 -28.87 4.52
N LEU A 158 10.05 -29.58 3.50
CA LEU A 158 10.55 -28.98 2.26
C LEU A 158 9.54 -28.02 1.64
N THR A 159 8.26 -28.41 1.57
CA THR A 159 7.18 -27.57 1.03
C THR A 159 7.06 -26.23 1.75
N VAL A 160 7.30 -26.17 3.07
CA VAL A 160 7.23 -24.93 3.86
C VAL A 160 8.41 -24.02 3.51
N TYR A 161 9.61 -24.58 3.27
CA TYR A 161 10.76 -23.81 2.78
C TYR A 161 10.52 -23.25 1.38
N LEU A 162 9.96 -24.05 0.46
CA LEU A 162 9.63 -23.59 -0.90
C LEU A 162 8.61 -22.45 -0.87
N ILE A 163 7.53 -22.60 -0.10
CA ILE A 163 6.52 -21.54 0.09
C ILE A 163 7.16 -20.28 0.70
N SER A 164 8.10 -20.43 1.65
CA SER A 164 8.84 -19.30 2.22
C SER A 164 9.64 -18.56 1.15
N GLY A 165 10.28 -19.27 0.22
CA GLY A 165 11.00 -18.67 -0.91
C GLY A 165 10.08 -17.93 -1.87
N VAL A 166 8.93 -18.51 -2.21
CA VAL A 166 7.91 -17.86 -3.04
C VAL A 166 7.40 -16.56 -2.38
N LEU A 167 7.10 -16.62 -1.08
CA LEU A 167 6.63 -15.43 -0.35
C LEU A 167 7.70 -14.36 -0.19
N ALA A 168 8.99 -14.76 -0.03
CA ALA A 168 10.09 -13.80 0.00
C ALA A 168 10.21 -13.05 -1.35
N ALA A 169 10.13 -13.77 -2.47
CA ALA A 169 10.09 -13.17 -3.80
C ALA A 169 8.86 -12.27 -3.97
N ALA A 170 7.68 -12.74 -3.61
CA ALA A 170 6.44 -11.98 -3.71
C ALA A 170 6.49 -10.69 -2.88
N GLY A 171 7.08 -10.73 -1.69
CA GLY A 171 7.29 -9.55 -0.84
C GLY A 171 8.20 -8.52 -1.52
N MET A 172 9.32 -8.96 -2.08
CA MET A 172 10.24 -8.10 -2.84
C MET A 172 9.60 -7.55 -4.11
N LEU A 173 8.80 -8.36 -4.83
CA LEU A 173 8.03 -7.94 -6.00
C LEU A 173 6.83 -7.05 -5.63
N SER A 174 6.50 -6.90 -4.34
CA SER A 174 5.48 -5.97 -3.86
C SER A 174 6.07 -4.63 -3.47
N LYS A 175 7.22 -4.62 -2.77
CA LYS A 175 7.89 -3.41 -2.31
C LYS A 175 9.33 -3.66 -1.89
N TYR A 176 10.27 -2.83 -2.36
CA TYR A 176 11.71 -3.05 -2.09
C TYR A 176 12.08 -2.97 -0.60
N ASN A 177 11.41 -2.13 0.20
CA ASN A 177 11.67 -2.08 1.65
C ASN A 177 11.29 -3.37 2.39
N TYR A 178 10.66 -4.34 1.72
CA TYR A 178 10.42 -5.68 2.25
C TYR A 178 11.74 -6.39 2.60
N ALA A 179 12.85 -6.01 1.97
CA ALA A 179 14.18 -6.49 2.34
C ALA A 179 14.49 -6.25 3.82
N LEU A 180 14.14 -5.08 4.37
CA LEU A 180 14.35 -4.75 5.77
C LEU A 180 13.61 -5.74 6.69
N TYR A 181 12.37 -6.11 6.32
CA TYR A 181 11.60 -7.11 7.03
C TYR A 181 12.30 -8.49 7.03
N LEU A 182 12.78 -8.95 5.87
CA LEU A 182 13.50 -10.22 5.77
C LEU A 182 14.79 -10.21 6.60
N PHE A 183 15.56 -9.12 6.55
CA PHE A 183 16.77 -8.98 7.37
C PHE A 183 16.46 -9.00 8.86
N ALA A 184 15.43 -8.28 9.30
CA ALA A 184 15.02 -8.29 10.71
C ALA A 184 14.54 -9.68 11.16
N LEU A 185 13.84 -10.43 10.29
CA LEU A 185 13.49 -11.82 10.55
C LEU A 185 14.75 -12.69 10.73
N CYS A 186 15.74 -12.56 9.84
CA CYS A 186 17.00 -13.31 9.94
C CYS A 186 17.71 -13.01 11.26
N ILE A 187 17.84 -11.74 11.66
CA ILE A 187 18.45 -11.34 12.94
C ILE A 187 17.69 -11.98 14.12
N ALA A 188 16.35 -11.89 14.10
CA ALA A 188 15.52 -12.50 15.14
C ALA A 188 15.69 -14.03 15.20
N LEU A 189 15.77 -14.72 14.06
CA LEU A 189 15.99 -16.16 13.99
C LEU A 189 17.37 -16.57 14.52
N ILE A 190 18.42 -15.82 14.18
CA ILE A 190 19.78 -16.08 14.65
C ILE A 190 19.90 -15.94 16.17
N SER A 191 19.10 -15.06 16.79
CA SER A 191 19.17 -14.77 18.22
C SER A 191 18.82 -15.95 19.14
N ARG A 192 18.10 -16.98 18.64
CA ARG A 192 17.74 -18.17 19.42
C ARG A 192 18.28 -19.44 18.76
N PRO A 193 18.99 -20.33 19.47
CA PRO A 193 19.59 -21.53 18.89
C PRO A 193 18.60 -22.43 18.14
N THR A 194 17.41 -22.63 18.69
CA THR A 194 16.34 -23.43 18.05
C THR A 194 15.84 -22.85 16.74
N LEU A 195 15.74 -21.53 16.63
CA LEU A 195 15.31 -20.83 15.41
C LEU A 195 16.46 -20.74 14.40
N ARG A 196 17.68 -20.49 14.90
CA ARG A 196 18.90 -20.46 14.09
C ARG A 196 19.11 -21.78 13.33
N ALA A 197 18.83 -22.92 13.97
CA ALA A 197 18.91 -24.23 13.33
C ALA A 197 17.95 -24.36 12.13
N ARG A 198 16.81 -23.66 12.12
CA ARG A 198 15.89 -23.63 10.98
C ARG A 198 16.40 -22.75 9.85
N LEU A 199 17.03 -21.63 10.18
CA LEU A 199 17.61 -20.72 9.19
C LEU A 199 18.85 -21.33 8.53
N LEU A 200 19.67 -22.04 9.29
CA LEU A 200 20.89 -22.70 8.79
C LEU A 200 20.65 -24.10 8.17
N ASP A 201 19.40 -24.53 8.07
CA ASP A 201 19.03 -25.77 7.37
C ASP A 201 19.31 -25.62 5.86
N ALA A 202 19.92 -26.64 5.24
CA ALA A 202 20.27 -26.61 3.82
C ALA A 202 19.08 -26.30 2.89
N ARG A 203 17.85 -26.63 3.30
CA ARG A 203 16.61 -26.29 2.58
C ARG A 203 16.36 -24.78 2.48
N THR A 204 16.98 -23.96 3.33
CA THR A 204 16.96 -22.50 3.22
C THR A 204 17.66 -22.01 1.95
N LEU A 205 18.73 -22.70 1.50
CA LEU A 205 19.38 -22.39 0.22
C LEU A 205 18.42 -22.61 -0.96
N LEU A 206 17.60 -23.67 -0.89
CA LEU A 206 16.59 -23.91 -1.92
C LEU A 206 15.48 -22.85 -1.86
N SER A 207 15.07 -22.41 -0.66
CA SER A 207 14.16 -21.27 -0.49
C SER A 207 14.73 -19.99 -1.15
N ALA A 208 16.00 -19.71 -0.91
CA ALA A 208 16.69 -18.57 -1.51
C ALA A 208 16.80 -18.70 -3.04
N ALA A 209 17.12 -19.91 -3.54
CA ALA A 209 17.19 -20.18 -4.99
C ALA A 209 15.82 -19.95 -5.68
N VAL A 210 14.72 -20.42 -5.07
CA VAL A 210 13.36 -20.17 -5.56
C VAL A 210 13.07 -18.69 -5.56
N ALA A 211 13.41 -17.96 -4.49
CA ALA A 211 13.20 -16.52 -4.41
C ALA A 211 13.96 -15.78 -5.52
N LEU A 212 15.23 -16.09 -5.71
CA LEU A 212 16.07 -15.47 -6.74
C LEU A 212 15.58 -15.79 -8.17
N ALA A 213 15.17 -17.04 -8.43
CA ALA A 213 14.62 -17.44 -9.72
C ALA A 213 13.35 -16.65 -10.07
N LEU A 214 12.46 -16.45 -9.11
CA LEU A 214 11.23 -15.66 -9.30
C LEU A 214 11.49 -14.16 -9.42
N LEU A 215 12.55 -13.65 -8.81
CA LEU A 215 12.97 -12.25 -8.90
C LEU A 215 13.75 -11.94 -10.19
N ALA A 216 14.44 -12.94 -10.76
CA ALA A 216 15.37 -12.74 -11.86
C ALA A 216 14.80 -11.94 -13.06
N PRO A 217 13.56 -12.18 -13.56
CA PRO A 217 13.02 -11.41 -14.67
C PRO A 217 12.87 -9.92 -14.32
N HIS A 218 12.42 -9.60 -13.11
CA HIS A 218 12.28 -8.21 -12.65
C HIS A 218 13.65 -7.55 -12.43
N LEU A 219 14.63 -8.27 -11.87
CA LEU A 219 15.99 -7.76 -11.68
C LEU A 219 16.65 -7.47 -13.04
N HIS A 220 16.46 -8.33 -14.02
CA HIS A 220 16.92 -8.11 -15.39
C HIS A 220 16.25 -6.87 -16.00
N TRP A 221 14.94 -6.71 -15.81
CA TRP A 221 14.23 -5.50 -16.24
C TRP A 221 14.80 -4.23 -15.59
N LEU A 222 15.10 -4.25 -14.28
CA LEU A 222 15.70 -3.13 -13.58
C LEU A 222 17.07 -2.73 -14.13
N GLN A 223 17.89 -3.70 -14.51
CA GLN A 223 19.20 -3.43 -15.14
C GLN A 223 19.06 -2.70 -16.48
N GLN A 224 18.00 -2.99 -17.23
CA GLN A 224 17.71 -2.34 -18.51
C GLN A 224 17.05 -0.96 -18.36
N HIS A 225 16.60 -0.59 -17.14
CA HIS A 225 15.85 0.62 -16.87
C HIS A 225 16.46 1.43 -15.69
N PRO A 226 17.69 1.96 -15.85
CA PRO A 226 18.41 2.63 -14.76
C PRO A 226 17.71 3.90 -14.25
N PHE A 227 16.78 4.48 -15.02
CA PHE A 227 15.95 5.61 -14.58
C PHE A 227 15.11 5.28 -13.31
N VAL A 228 14.81 3.99 -13.08
CA VAL A 228 14.07 3.56 -11.88
C VAL A 228 14.87 3.82 -10.62
N ALA A 229 16.19 3.63 -10.66
CA ALA A 229 17.06 3.93 -9.54
C ALA A 229 17.08 5.43 -9.22
N GLY A 230 17.17 6.31 -10.24
CA GLY A 230 17.03 7.75 -10.08
C GLY A 230 15.68 8.15 -9.49
N ALA A 231 14.59 7.70 -10.07
CA ALA A 231 13.25 7.97 -9.57
C ALA A 231 12.96 7.37 -8.17
N LEU A 232 13.71 6.34 -7.75
CA LEU A 232 13.69 5.85 -6.37
C LEU A 232 14.40 6.83 -5.45
N GLY A 233 15.56 7.37 -5.86
CA GLY A 233 16.31 8.41 -5.16
C GLY A 233 15.47 9.67 -4.95
N ASP A 234 14.80 10.15 -5.99
CA ASP A 234 13.92 11.34 -5.93
C ASP A 234 12.73 11.17 -4.97
N LYS A 235 12.32 9.93 -4.70
CA LYS A 235 11.28 9.63 -3.70
C LYS A 235 11.80 9.60 -2.26
N LEU A 236 13.11 9.55 -2.08
CA LEU A 236 13.77 9.66 -0.80
C LEU A 236 14.07 11.14 -0.60
N ASP A 237 13.30 11.80 0.27
CA ASP A 237 13.51 13.21 0.61
C ASP A 237 14.87 13.32 1.34
N THR A 238 15.95 13.69 0.61
CA THR A 238 17.33 13.79 1.12
C THR A 238 17.79 15.24 1.06
N THR A 239 18.31 15.80 2.16
CA THR A 239 18.88 17.18 2.21
C THR A 239 20.39 17.23 2.34
N GLY A 240 21.05 16.09 2.44
CA GLY A 240 22.49 16.02 2.37
C GLY A 240 23.24 16.03 3.69
N HIS A 241 22.63 16.28 4.85
CA HIS A 241 23.31 16.25 6.15
C HIS A 241 22.39 15.90 7.33
N THR A 242 21.92 14.68 7.39
CA THR A 242 21.11 14.22 8.52
C THR A 242 21.99 13.68 9.65
N GLY A 243 22.20 14.48 10.69
CA GLY A 243 22.94 14.02 11.87
C GLY A 243 22.20 12.87 12.60
N ALA A 244 22.97 12.00 13.26
CA ALA A 244 22.43 10.80 13.94
C ALA A 244 21.30 11.11 14.94
N LEU A 245 21.35 12.25 15.63
CA LEU A 245 20.32 12.68 16.58
C LEU A 245 19.01 13.03 15.86
N HIS A 246 19.09 13.74 14.73
CA HIS A 246 17.92 14.05 13.89
C HIS A 246 17.31 12.76 13.31
N ALA A 247 18.12 11.85 12.79
CA ALA A 247 17.67 10.56 12.29
C ALA A 247 16.98 9.73 13.39
N ALA A 248 17.52 9.73 14.62
CA ALA A 248 16.88 9.06 15.75
C ALA A 248 15.50 9.66 16.08
N GLY A 249 15.40 10.99 16.11
CA GLY A 249 14.13 11.70 16.28
C GLY A 249 13.13 11.35 15.18
N LEU A 250 13.57 11.34 13.92
CA LEU A 250 12.76 10.98 12.77
C LEU A 250 12.20 9.54 12.86
N VAL A 251 13.05 8.57 13.21
CA VAL A 251 12.64 7.18 13.40
C VAL A 251 11.63 7.05 14.53
N LEU A 252 11.87 7.69 15.68
CA LEU A 252 10.96 7.64 16.84
C LEU A 252 9.60 8.27 16.52
N VAL A 253 9.60 9.44 15.88
CA VAL A 253 8.35 10.12 15.47
C VAL A 253 7.59 9.26 14.48
N THR A 254 8.26 8.66 13.49
CA THR A 254 7.60 7.80 12.50
C THR A 254 7.00 6.54 13.13
N ILE A 255 7.71 5.89 14.06
CA ILE A 255 7.17 4.74 14.81
C ILE A 255 5.96 5.16 15.64
N ALA A 256 6.03 6.28 16.36
CA ALA A 256 4.93 6.79 17.18
C ALA A 256 3.72 7.19 16.32
N SER A 257 3.95 7.86 15.19
CA SER A 257 2.91 8.22 14.21
C SER A 257 2.23 6.97 13.65
N PHE A 258 3.01 6.00 13.17
CA PHE A 258 2.49 4.75 12.63
C PHE A 258 1.63 3.97 13.64
N LEU A 259 2.09 3.84 14.87
CA LEU A 259 1.39 3.11 15.93
C LEU A 259 0.26 3.93 16.58
N SER A 260 0.01 5.18 16.16
CA SER A 260 -1.05 6.02 16.69
C SER A 260 -2.43 5.60 16.12
N PRO A 261 -3.51 5.64 16.94
CA PRO A 261 -3.56 5.88 18.38
C PRO A 261 -3.31 4.64 19.26
N LEU A 262 -2.95 3.49 18.69
CA LEU A 262 -2.79 2.23 19.44
C LEU A 262 -1.91 2.38 20.68
N TRP A 263 -0.72 3.00 20.55
CA TRP A 263 0.20 3.13 21.67
C TRP A 263 -0.39 3.98 22.81
N LEU A 264 -1.16 5.01 22.51
CA LEU A 264 -1.86 5.84 23.50
C LEU A 264 -2.93 5.02 24.24
N VAL A 265 -3.76 4.29 23.50
CA VAL A 265 -4.79 3.40 24.07
C VAL A 265 -4.15 2.32 24.94
N CYS A 266 -3.04 1.74 24.49
CA CYS A 266 -2.28 0.77 25.26
C CYS A 266 -1.66 1.38 26.53
N LEU A 267 -1.16 2.62 26.47
CA LEU A 267 -0.60 3.32 27.61
C LEU A 267 -1.66 3.60 28.68
N LEU A 268 -2.83 4.04 28.25
CA LEU A 268 -3.93 4.36 29.18
C LEU A 268 -4.57 3.11 29.82
N ILE A 269 -4.74 2.03 29.05
CA ILE A 269 -5.48 0.85 29.53
C ILE A 269 -4.54 -0.18 30.19
N PHE A 270 -3.32 -0.37 29.69
CA PHE A 270 -2.36 -1.38 30.12
C PHE A 270 -0.98 -0.78 30.46
N PRO A 271 -0.86 0.23 31.34
CA PRO A 271 0.40 0.94 31.59
C PRO A 271 1.53 0.02 32.08
N SER A 272 1.22 -1.02 32.84
CA SER A 272 2.21 -1.97 33.34
C SER A 272 2.91 -2.80 32.26
N ALA A 273 2.25 -3.02 31.12
CA ALA A 273 2.80 -3.81 30.01
C ALA A 273 3.99 -3.11 29.34
N TRP A 274 4.04 -1.78 29.36
CA TRP A 274 5.15 -1.00 28.81
C TRP A 274 6.47 -1.29 29.50
N ARG A 275 6.46 -1.45 30.83
CA ARG A 275 7.66 -1.87 31.57
C ARG A 275 8.14 -3.23 31.10
N GLY A 276 7.22 -4.18 30.89
CA GLY A 276 7.54 -5.50 30.37
C GLY A 276 8.15 -5.42 28.96
N LEU A 277 7.58 -4.60 28.08
CA LEU A 277 8.08 -4.39 26.72
C LEU A 277 9.50 -3.79 26.72
N LEU A 278 9.74 -2.76 27.52
CA LEU A 278 11.05 -2.09 27.62
C LEU A 278 12.13 -2.96 28.28
N THR A 279 11.76 -3.80 29.23
CA THR A 279 12.70 -4.70 29.93
C THR A 279 12.83 -6.08 29.30
N GLY A 280 12.08 -6.35 28.21
CA GLY A 280 12.02 -7.68 27.58
C GLY A 280 11.30 -8.74 28.43
N ARG A 281 10.63 -8.37 29.53
CA ARG A 281 9.90 -9.29 30.41
C ARG A 281 8.51 -9.56 29.86
N GLN A 282 8.28 -10.77 29.37
CA GLN A 282 7.00 -11.22 28.86
C GLN A 282 6.19 -11.91 29.98
N ALA A 283 4.89 -11.62 30.05
CA ALA A 283 3.94 -12.32 30.91
C ALA A 283 3.51 -13.67 30.29
N VAL A 284 3.61 -13.80 28.98
CA VAL A 284 3.38 -15.03 28.20
C VAL A 284 4.61 -15.27 27.32
N SER A 285 5.22 -16.44 27.47
CA SER A 285 6.35 -16.83 26.65
C SER A 285 5.92 -17.00 25.19
N THR A 286 6.63 -16.36 24.29
CA THR A 286 6.44 -16.50 22.84
C THR A 286 7.59 -17.28 22.23
N VAL A 287 7.30 -18.06 21.19
CA VAL A 287 8.34 -18.81 20.47
C VAL A 287 9.26 -17.86 19.72
N PHE A 288 8.69 -16.83 19.08
CA PHE A 288 9.45 -15.85 18.32
C PHE A 288 9.95 -14.70 19.21
N PRO A 289 11.21 -14.23 19.04
CA PRO A 289 11.81 -13.16 19.87
C PRO A 289 11.39 -11.78 19.36
N TYR A 290 10.14 -11.37 19.58
CA TYR A 290 9.58 -10.08 19.12
C TYR A 290 10.42 -8.86 19.52
N PRO A 291 10.96 -8.73 20.75
CA PRO A 291 11.81 -7.59 21.11
C PRO A 291 13.06 -7.47 20.24
N VAL A 292 13.69 -8.61 19.89
CA VAL A 292 14.87 -8.61 19.01
C VAL A 292 14.48 -8.17 17.60
N PHE A 293 13.36 -8.67 17.07
CA PHE A 293 12.85 -8.27 15.77
C PHE A 293 12.57 -6.76 15.70
N LEU A 294 11.83 -6.21 16.68
CA LEU A 294 11.50 -4.79 16.74
C LEU A 294 12.75 -3.91 16.94
N GLY A 295 13.70 -4.37 17.78
CA GLY A 295 14.98 -3.70 17.97
C GLY A 295 15.82 -3.67 16.68
N ALA A 296 15.94 -4.83 16.00
CA ALA A 296 16.64 -4.92 14.72
C ALA A 296 16.01 -3.96 13.67
N MET A 297 14.69 -3.92 13.61
CA MET A 297 13.97 -2.99 12.74
C MET A 297 14.32 -1.54 13.03
N THR A 298 14.29 -1.14 14.30
CA THR A 298 14.59 0.24 14.71
C THR A 298 16.03 0.60 14.34
N VAL A 299 17.00 -0.28 14.63
CA VAL A 299 18.42 -0.06 14.27
C VAL A 299 18.62 0.04 12.76
N MET A 300 17.98 -0.83 11.99
CA MET A 300 18.08 -0.80 10.53
C MET A 300 17.45 0.46 9.93
N LEU A 301 16.31 0.90 10.45
CA LEU A 301 15.71 2.17 10.03
C LEU A 301 16.60 3.37 10.33
N LEU A 302 17.23 3.37 11.52
CA LEU A 302 18.20 4.39 11.89
C LEU A 302 19.42 4.37 10.95
N ALA A 303 19.97 3.19 10.66
CA ALA A 303 21.08 3.04 9.74
C ALA A 303 20.74 3.53 8.33
N VAL A 304 19.53 3.24 7.83
CA VAL A 304 19.03 3.74 6.54
C VAL A 304 18.84 5.26 6.58
N ALA A 305 18.24 5.80 7.66
CA ALA A 305 18.01 7.24 7.80
C ALA A 305 19.32 8.02 7.79
N VAL A 306 20.34 7.54 8.53
CA VAL A 306 21.68 8.17 8.57
C VAL A 306 22.45 7.94 7.26
N GLY A 307 22.46 6.69 6.75
CA GLY A 307 23.27 6.33 5.59
C GLY A 307 22.78 6.90 4.25
N MET A 308 21.49 7.28 4.20
CA MET A 308 20.88 7.90 3.02
C MET A 308 20.48 9.37 3.24
N ASP A 309 20.90 9.98 4.35
CA ASP A 309 20.59 11.37 4.71
C ASP A 309 19.09 11.71 4.57
N LEU A 310 18.20 10.86 5.12
CA LEU A 310 16.76 11.02 4.98
C LEU A 310 16.23 12.14 5.89
N ASP A 311 15.47 13.06 5.32
CA ASP A 311 14.69 14.06 6.08
C ASP A 311 13.32 13.55 6.49
N ARG A 312 12.83 12.53 5.81
CA ARG A 312 11.50 11.99 6.06
C ARG A 312 11.45 10.49 5.85
N ILE A 313 10.88 9.80 6.84
CA ILE A 313 10.48 8.39 6.71
C ILE A 313 8.95 8.37 6.62
N ARG A 314 8.42 7.74 5.59
CA ARG A 314 6.96 7.68 5.38
C ARG A 314 6.35 6.54 6.19
N GLU A 315 5.27 6.78 6.92
CA GLU A 315 4.59 5.81 7.79
C GLU A 315 4.22 4.51 7.05
N ARG A 316 3.86 4.60 5.77
CA ARG A 316 3.57 3.43 4.93
C ARG A 316 4.73 2.43 4.79
N TRP A 317 5.96 2.83 5.11
CA TRP A 317 7.10 1.91 5.11
C TRP A 317 7.10 1.00 6.33
N MET A 318 6.44 1.44 7.40
CA MET A 318 6.36 0.70 8.66
C MET A 318 5.41 -0.49 8.61
N GLN A 319 4.53 -0.59 7.62
CA GLN A 319 3.50 -1.64 7.56
C GLN A 319 4.07 -3.06 7.72
N PRO A 320 5.02 -3.55 6.89
CA PRO A 320 5.60 -4.87 7.06
C PRO A 320 6.56 -4.97 8.25
N LEU A 321 6.95 -3.84 8.85
CA LEU A 321 8.00 -3.77 9.86
C LEU A 321 7.42 -3.79 11.29
N LEU A 322 6.28 -3.14 11.51
CA LEU A 322 5.71 -2.94 12.86
C LEU A 322 4.36 -3.65 13.07
N PHE A 323 3.84 -4.40 12.09
CA PHE A 323 2.57 -5.11 12.27
C PHE A 323 2.58 -6.13 13.41
N LEU A 324 3.76 -6.62 13.81
CA LEU A 324 3.93 -7.55 14.94
C LEU A 324 3.94 -6.87 16.32
N PHE A 325 3.97 -5.54 16.37
CA PHE A 325 3.98 -4.79 17.62
C PHE A 325 2.82 -5.17 18.57
N PRO A 326 1.56 -5.32 18.13
CA PRO A 326 0.48 -5.71 19.03
C PRO A 326 0.71 -7.06 19.71
N ILE A 327 1.31 -8.04 19.00
CA ILE A 327 1.64 -9.35 19.60
C ILE A 327 2.73 -9.19 20.66
N ALA A 328 3.80 -8.45 20.34
CA ALA A 328 4.86 -8.16 21.28
C ALA A 328 4.32 -7.47 22.55
N PHE A 329 3.44 -6.49 22.39
CA PHE A 329 2.82 -5.77 23.49
C PHE A 329 1.93 -6.67 24.36
N PHE A 330 0.99 -7.40 23.75
CA PHE A 330 0.07 -8.26 24.50
C PHE A 330 0.75 -9.48 25.13
N ALA A 331 1.94 -9.88 24.67
CA ALA A 331 2.79 -10.84 25.38
C ALA A 331 3.26 -10.31 26.73
N CYS A 332 3.38 -8.99 26.89
CA CYS A 332 3.81 -8.34 28.14
C CYS A 332 2.65 -8.00 29.09
N VAL A 333 1.39 -8.09 28.64
CA VAL A 333 0.22 -7.80 29.48
C VAL A 333 0.02 -8.94 30.51
N ALA A 334 0.12 -8.64 31.79
CA ALA A 334 -0.13 -9.62 32.84
C ALA A 334 -1.59 -10.10 32.85
N HIS A 335 -1.82 -11.38 33.19
CA HIS A 335 -3.18 -11.96 33.19
C HIS A 335 -4.16 -11.18 34.09
N GLY A 336 -3.71 -10.79 35.30
CA GLY A 336 -4.51 -9.97 36.23
C GLY A 336 -4.85 -8.56 35.70
N SER A 337 -4.14 -8.08 34.68
CA SER A 337 -4.47 -6.80 34.03
C SER A 337 -5.59 -6.90 32.99
N LEU A 338 -5.99 -8.11 32.59
CA LEU A 338 -7.05 -8.35 31.59
C LEU A 338 -8.44 -8.36 32.23
N THR A 339 -8.75 -7.35 33.06
CA THR A 339 -10.06 -7.22 33.72
C THR A 339 -11.17 -6.99 32.68
N PRO A 340 -12.45 -7.38 32.97
CA PRO A 340 -13.57 -7.17 32.06
C PRO A 340 -13.70 -5.70 31.61
N ARG A 341 -13.53 -4.74 32.54
CA ARG A 341 -13.60 -3.30 32.27
C ARG A 341 -12.54 -2.86 31.26
N ARG A 342 -11.27 -3.25 31.44
CA ARG A 342 -10.16 -2.90 30.52
C ARG A 342 -10.37 -3.52 29.15
N ARG A 343 -10.86 -4.77 29.09
CA ARG A 343 -11.20 -5.42 27.82
C ARG A 343 -12.30 -4.67 27.07
N GLN A 344 -13.39 -4.29 27.75
CA GLN A 344 -14.49 -3.53 27.16
C GLN A 344 -14.03 -2.16 26.67
N LEU A 345 -13.22 -1.42 27.45
CA LEU A 345 -12.65 -0.14 27.05
C LEU A 345 -11.79 -0.28 25.79
N PHE A 346 -10.93 -1.29 25.71
CA PHE A 346 -10.08 -1.51 24.56
C PHE A 346 -10.89 -1.89 23.30
N LEU A 347 -11.86 -2.79 23.44
CA LEU A 347 -12.76 -3.18 22.34
C LEU A 347 -13.62 -1.98 21.89
N GLY A 348 -14.09 -1.17 22.84
CA GLY A 348 -14.83 0.07 22.54
C GLY A 348 -13.99 1.07 21.74
N ALA A 349 -12.72 1.28 22.14
CA ALA A 349 -11.81 2.14 21.41
C ALA A 349 -11.55 1.63 19.96
N ALA A 350 -11.33 0.32 19.79
CA ALA A 350 -11.15 -0.28 18.48
C ALA A 350 -12.42 -0.17 17.60
N ALA A 351 -13.59 -0.42 18.20
CA ALA A 351 -14.88 -0.26 17.51
C ALA A 351 -15.13 1.20 17.10
N LEU A 352 -14.83 2.14 17.98
CA LEU A 352 -14.93 3.58 17.67
C LEU A 352 -14.01 3.96 16.50
N ALA A 353 -12.75 3.52 16.51
CA ALA A 353 -11.82 3.77 15.41
C ALA A 353 -12.33 3.20 14.08
N ALA A 354 -12.87 1.98 14.10
CA ALA A 354 -13.47 1.34 12.91
C ALA A 354 -14.69 2.13 12.39
N LEU A 355 -15.57 2.59 13.28
CA LEU A 355 -16.74 3.41 12.93
C LEU A 355 -16.32 4.77 12.38
N LEU A 356 -15.32 5.43 12.98
CA LEU A 356 -14.79 6.70 12.48
C LEU A 356 -14.16 6.53 11.09
N ALA A 357 -13.48 5.41 10.82
CA ALA A 357 -12.94 5.11 9.50
C ALA A 357 -14.05 4.89 8.46
N LEU A 358 -15.14 4.20 8.81
CA LEU A 358 -16.31 4.07 7.93
C LEU A 358 -16.98 5.42 7.66
N ALA A 359 -17.17 6.24 8.71
CA ALA A 359 -17.74 7.58 8.58
C ALA A 359 -16.84 8.47 7.70
N GLY A 360 -15.52 8.42 7.89
CA GLY A 360 -14.55 9.11 7.06
C GLY A 360 -14.60 8.64 5.59
N GLN A 361 -14.75 7.34 5.34
CA GLN A 361 -14.89 6.82 3.99
C GLN A 361 -16.22 7.29 3.34
N ALA A 362 -17.32 7.27 4.09
CA ALA A 362 -18.59 7.82 3.61
C ALA A 362 -18.49 9.32 3.30
N TRP A 363 -17.82 10.09 4.16
CA TRP A 363 -17.55 11.51 3.92
C TRP A 363 -16.71 11.75 2.65
N ARG A 364 -15.71 10.93 2.38
CA ARG A 364 -14.88 11.05 1.17
C ARG A 364 -15.65 10.88 -0.14
N VAL A 365 -16.66 10.02 -0.15
CA VAL A 365 -17.49 9.77 -1.33
C VAL A 365 -18.76 10.62 -1.35
N ALA A 366 -19.03 11.38 -0.29
CA ALA A 366 -20.17 12.30 -0.23
C ALA A 366 -20.06 13.38 -1.33
N PRO A 367 -21.20 13.92 -1.81
CA PRO A 367 -21.19 14.99 -2.81
C PRO A 367 -20.31 16.17 -2.39
N PRO A 368 -19.63 16.84 -3.35
CA PRO A 368 -18.74 17.95 -3.05
C PRO A 368 -19.42 19.10 -2.30
N THR A 369 -20.72 19.28 -2.48
CA THR A 369 -21.53 20.32 -1.82
C THR A 369 -21.53 20.23 -0.29
N PHE A 370 -21.26 19.05 0.27
CA PHE A 370 -21.15 18.84 1.72
C PHE A 370 -19.74 19.11 2.26
N LYS A 371 -18.74 19.21 1.38
CA LYS A 371 -17.33 19.28 1.76
C LYS A 371 -16.82 20.71 1.84
N THR A 372 -15.90 20.96 2.76
CA THR A 372 -15.21 22.26 2.89
C THR A 372 -14.03 22.42 1.93
N GLN A 373 -13.49 21.30 1.41
CA GLN A 373 -12.38 21.25 0.48
C GLN A 373 -12.64 20.18 -0.58
N MET A 374 -12.22 20.45 -1.81
CA MET A 374 -12.26 19.48 -2.89
C MET A 374 -11.15 18.44 -2.71
N THR A 375 -11.49 17.20 -3.02
CA THR A 375 -10.55 16.09 -3.12
C THR A 375 -10.47 15.59 -4.57
N ARG A 376 -9.51 14.74 -4.90
CA ARG A 376 -9.42 14.13 -6.24
C ARG A 376 -10.68 13.36 -6.65
N LEU A 377 -11.43 12.84 -5.69
CA LEU A 377 -12.70 12.15 -5.98
C LEU A 377 -13.84 13.11 -6.38
N ASP A 378 -13.64 14.41 -6.20
CA ASP A 378 -14.62 15.44 -6.50
C ASP A 378 -14.36 16.14 -7.84
N HIS A 379 -13.28 15.77 -8.56
CA HIS A 379 -12.98 16.34 -9.88
C HIS A 379 -14.04 15.91 -10.90
N PRO A 380 -14.47 16.80 -11.82
CA PRO A 380 -15.59 16.57 -12.72
C PRO A 380 -15.18 15.75 -13.98
N MET A 381 -14.60 14.55 -13.75
CA MET A 381 -14.01 13.75 -14.85
C MET A 381 -15.06 13.25 -15.84
N GLY A 382 -16.28 12.96 -15.39
CA GLY A 382 -17.38 12.56 -16.29
C GLY A 382 -17.83 13.70 -17.21
N GLU A 383 -17.99 14.90 -16.64
CA GLU A 383 -18.32 16.11 -17.42
C GLU A 383 -17.19 16.49 -18.36
N MET A 384 -15.93 16.31 -17.93
CA MET A 384 -14.74 16.52 -18.74
C MET A 384 -14.72 15.59 -19.95
N ALA A 385 -14.96 14.31 -19.75
CA ALA A 385 -15.01 13.33 -20.82
C ALA A 385 -16.15 13.62 -21.82
N THR A 386 -17.32 14.01 -21.33
CA THR A 386 -18.46 14.41 -22.17
C THR A 386 -18.12 15.63 -23.01
N ALA A 387 -17.51 16.65 -22.44
CA ALA A 387 -17.11 17.85 -23.16
C ALA A 387 -16.03 17.54 -24.22
N LEU A 388 -15.08 16.66 -23.91
CA LEU A 388 -14.08 16.19 -24.88
C LEU A 388 -14.73 15.42 -26.04
N GLN A 389 -15.68 14.52 -25.78
CA GLN A 389 -16.42 13.79 -26.84
C GLN A 389 -17.21 14.71 -27.77
N GLN A 390 -17.76 15.80 -27.22
CA GLN A 390 -18.51 16.80 -28.01
C GLN A 390 -17.61 17.75 -28.80
N SER A 391 -16.33 17.84 -28.49
CA SER A 391 -15.40 18.82 -29.08
C SER A 391 -14.93 18.46 -30.51
N GLY A 392 -15.18 17.24 -30.98
CA GLY A 392 -14.65 16.78 -32.29
C GLY A 392 -13.14 16.55 -32.33
N LEU A 393 -12.46 16.57 -31.17
CA LEU A 393 -11.03 16.32 -31.07
C LEU A 393 -10.69 14.82 -31.23
N PRO A 394 -9.46 14.48 -31.67
CA PRO A 394 -9.03 13.09 -31.83
C PRO A 394 -8.82 12.40 -30.48
N LEU A 395 -9.81 11.66 -30.00
CA LEU A 395 -9.77 10.99 -28.70
C LEU A 395 -9.22 9.56 -28.75
N GLN A 396 -8.75 9.09 -29.92
CA GLN A 396 -8.23 7.72 -30.01
C GLN A 396 -6.97 7.51 -29.17
N THR A 397 -6.07 8.50 -29.16
CA THR A 397 -4.87 8.52 -28.32
C THR A 397 -4.80 9.84 -27.57
N ILE A 398 -4.67 9.76 -26.27
CA ILE A 398 -4.60 10.91 -25.37
C ILE A 398 -3.34 10.80 -24.51
N VAL A 399 -2.57 11.88 -24.48
CA VAL A 399 -1.39 12.03 -23.61
C VAL A 399 -1.71 13.08 -22.55
N THR A 400 -1.49 12.79 -21.28
CA THR A 400 -1.71 13.75 -20.21
C THR A 400 -0.40 14.16 -19.54
N ASP A 401 -0.37 15.32 -18.93
CA ASP A 401 0.75 15.79 -18.13
C ASP A 401 0.99 14.94 -16.88
N ASP A 402 -0.11 14.47 -16.26
CA ASP A 402 -0.12 13.68 -15.02
C ASP A 402 -0.87 12.36 -15.24
N TYR A 403 -0.38 11.30 -14.58
CA TYR A 403 -1.03 9.98 -14.61
C TYR A 403 -2.36 9.93 -13.85
N TYR A 404 -2.63 10.88 -12.93
CA TYR A 404 -3.94 10.98 -12.26
C TYR A 404 -5.04 11.31 -13.27
N LEU A 405 -4.80 12.31 -14.13
CA LEU A 405 -5.74 12.70 -15.18
C LEU A 405 -5.98 11.55 -16.17
N ALA A 406 -4.91 10.90 -16.63
CA ALA A 406 -5.04 9.75 -17.54
C ALA A 406 -5.82 8.60 -16.89
N GLY A 407 -5.49 8.20 -15.68
CA GLY A 407 -6.15 7.09 -14.99
C GLY A 407 -7.61 7.37 -14.66
N SER A 408 -7.96 8.63 -14.34
CA SER A 408 -9.35 9.04 -14.10
C SER A 408 -10.17 9.05 -15.40
N LEU A 409 -9.60 9.58 -16.50
CA LEU A 409 -10.24 9.57 -17.80
C LEU A 409 -10.40 8.14 -18.37
N ARG A 410 -9.56 7.19 -17.92
CA ARG A 410 -9.69 5.79 -18.32
C ARG A 410 -11.05 5.18 -18.02
N LEU A 411 -11.65 5.55 -16.89
CA LEU A 411 -13.00 5.10 -16.52
C LEU A 411 -14.09 5.67 -17.43
N GLN A 412 -13.85 6.88 -17.97
CA GLN A 412 -14.83 7.64 -18.73
C GLN A 412 -14.68 7.42 -20.26
N LEU A 413 -13.45 7.15 -20.71
CA LEU A 413 -13.08 6.96 -22.12
C LEU A 413 -12.45 5.57 -22.33
N PRO A 414 -13.20 4.47 -22.19
CA PRO A 414 -12.66 3.11 -22.19
C PRO A 414 -12.03 2.69 -23.54
N HIS A 415 -12.39 3.34 -24.64
CA HIS A 415 -11.86 3.04 -25.96
C HIS A 415 -10.62 3.87 -26.33
N SER A 416 -10.28 4.89 -25.55
CA SER A 416 -9.10 5.72 -25.78
C SER A 416 -7.82 5.05 -25.29
N ASN A 417 -6.72 5.22 -26.01
CA ASN A 417 -5.39 4.85 -25.57
C ASN A 417 -4.80 6.01 -24.73
N LEU A 418 -4.75 5.82 -23.43
CA LEU A 418 -4.30 6.84 -22.49
C LEU A 418 -2.85 6.64 -22.13
N HIS A 419 -2.06 7.70 -22.26
CA HIS A 419 -0.65 7.80 -21.95
C HIS A 419 -0.42 8.98 -21.01
N THR A 420 0.77 9.08 -20.43
CA THR A 420 1.16 10.19 -19.56
C THR A 420 2.58 10.65 -19.87
N ALA A 421 2.78 11.94 -19.77
CA ALA A 421 4.11 12.58 -19.83
C ALA A 421 4.91 12.42 -18.52
N ASN A 422 4.39 11.66 -17.53
CA ASN A 422 5.11 11.41 -16.29
C ASN A 422 6.26 10.42 -16.54
N PRO A 423 7.54 10.83 -16.38
CA PRO A 423 8.69 10.00 -16.70
C PRO A 423 8.89 8.81 -15.76
N THR A 424 8.18 8.77 -14.63
CA THR A 424 8.27 7.66 -13.67
C THR A 424 7.47 6.44 -14.07
N LEU A 425 6.52 6.57 -15.03
CA LEU A 425 5.75 5.46 -15.57
C LEU A 425 6.28 5.08 -16.97
N ARG A 426 6.50 3.79 -17.17
CA ARG A 426 6.89 3.26 -18.49
C ARG A 426 5.70 2.51 -19.09
N LEU A 427 5.05 3.17 -20.03
CA LEU A 427 3.97 2.60 -20.84
C LEU A 427 4.48 2.37 -22.25
N PRO A 428 3.92 1.43 -23.02
CA PRO A 428 4.20 1.30 -24.45
C PRO A 428 3.97 2.63 -25.16
N ARG A 429 4.83 2.98 -26.11
CA ARG A 429 4.66 4.21 -26.89
C ARG A 429 3.46 4.12 -27.82
N PRO A 430 2.78 5.24 -28.12
CA PRO A 430 1.81 5.31 -29.20
C PRO A 430 2.40 4.85 -30.55
N ALA A 431 1.55 4.44 -31.46
CA ALA A 431 1.99 4.05 -32.80
C ALA A 431 2.54 5.27 -33.57
N SER A 432 3.61 5.07 -34.35
CA SER A 432 4.23 6.13 -35.15
C SER A 432 3.26 6.64 -36.22
N GLY A 433 3.26 7.96 -36.45
CA GLY A 433 2.38 8.64 -37.42
C GLY A 433 0.95 8.87 -36.91
N GLN A 434 0.60 8.42 -35.68
CA GLN A 434 -0.73 8.59 -35.14
C GLN A 434 -0.93 10.01 -34.57
N LEU A 435 -2.12 10.58 -34.83
CA LEU A 435 -2.55 11.80 -34.15
C LEU A 435 -2.93 11.48 -32.71
N ALA A 436 -2.47 12.31 -31.78
CA ALA A 436 -2.82 12.22 -30.38
C ALA A 436 -3.25 13.59 -29.82
N LEU A 437 -3.97 13.58 -28.74
CA LEU A 437 -4.39 14.78 -28.01
C LEU A 437 -3.57 14.92 -26.74
N LEU A 438 -2.84 16.03 -26.58
CA LEU A 438 -2.24 16.41 -25.30
C LEU A 438 -3.31 17.07 -24.43
N LEU A 439 -3.43 16.62 -23.19
CA LEU A 439 -4.26 17.22 -22.15
C LEU A 439 -3.39 17.57 -20.95
N TRP A 440 -3.51 18.81 -20.45
CA TRP A 440 -2.82 19.22 -19.22
C TRP A 440 -3.72 20.14 -18.40
N GLU A 441 -3.57 20.05 -17.10
CA GLU A 441 -4.27 20.94 -16.18
C GLU A 441 -3.58 22.31 -16.17
N SER A 442 -4.34 23.37 -16.49
CA SER A 442 -3.83 24.75 -16.45
C SER A 442 -4.96 25.75 -16.25
N ALA A 443 -4.72 26.71 -15.37
CA ALA A 443 -5.56 27.89 -15.20
C ALA A 443 -5.27 28.96 -16.29
N ASP A 444 -4.06 28.99 -16.82
CA ASP A 444 -3.57 30.02 -17.74
C ASP A 444 -3.88 29.70 -19.22
N ALA A 445 -4.03 30.73 -20.02
CA ALA A 445 -4.42 30.65 -21.43
C ALA A 445 -3.22 30.43 -22.40
N GLY A 446 -2.05 30.05 -21.88
CA GLY A 446 -0.82 29.90 -22.67
C GLY A 446 -0.68 28.53 -23.37
N PRO A 447 0.30 28.41 -24.31
CA PRO A 447 0.69 27.14 -24.89
C PRO A 447 1.27 26.20 -23.81
N PRO A 448 1.41 24.88 -24.11
CA PRO A 448 2.05 23.97 -23.19
C PRO A 448 3.51 24.40 -22.95
N ALA A 449 3.94 24.34 -21.69
CA ALA A 449 5.31 24.68 -21.32
C ALA A 449 6.32 23.77 -22.07
N GLU A 450 7.48 24.30 -22.46
CA GLU A 450 8.54 23.52 -23.13
C GLU A 450 8.96 22.29 -22.32
N ALA A 451 9.02 22.43 -20.99
CA ALA A 451 9.30 21.32 -20.09
C ALA A 451 8.25 20.19 -20.19
N LEU A 452 6.98 20.51 -20.40
CA LEU A 452 5.93 19.50 -20.64
C LEU A 452 6.14 18.82 -22.00
N LEU A 453 6.40 19.60 -23.06
CA LEU A 453 6.65 19.06 -24.41
C LEU A 453 7.89 18.17 -24.45
N SER A 454 8.97 18.55 -23.76
CA SER A 454 10.16 17.70 -23.60
C SER A 454 9.83 16.37 -22.93
N ARG A 455 9.03 16.37 -21.85
CA ARG A 455 8.58 15.14 -21.19
C ARG A 455 7.68 14.29 -22.08
N VAL A 456 6.75 14.91 -22.81
CA VAL A 456 5.90 14.21 -23.79
C VAL A 456 6.77 13.50 -24.82
N HIS A 457 7.74 14.20 -25.41
CA HIS A 457 8.64 13.60 -26.39
C HIS A 457 9.47 12.45 -25.80
N GLN A 458 10.02 12.63 -24.62
CA GLN A 458 10.82 11.59 -23.94
C GLN A 458 10.01 10.32 -23.63
N THR A 459 8.77 10.48 -23.17
CA THR A 459 7.93 9.36 -22.72
C THR A 459 7.19 8.69 -23.85
N THR A 460 6.67 9.44 -24.82
CA THR A 460 5.79 8.95 -25.87
C THR A 460 6.39 8.99 -27.28
N GLY A 461 7.43 9.80 -27.50
CA GLY A 461 7.98 10.06 -28.84
C GLY A 461 7.19 11.08 -29.66
N CYS A 462 6.07 11.60 -29.11
CA CYS A 462 5.21 12.54 -29.83
C CYS A 462 5.74 13.98 -29.78
N THR A 463 5.43 14.77 -30.80
CA THR A 463 5.75 16.21 -30.91
C THR A 463 4.47 16.99 -31.20
N LEU A 464 4.49 18.31 -31.05
CA LEU A 464 3.39 19.15 -31.48
C LEU A 464 3.13 18.97 -32.99
N ASP A 465 1.87 18.89 -33.41
CA ASP A 465 1.49 18.81 -34.80
C ASP A 465 1.64 20.19 -35.45
N ALA A 466 2.65 20.32 -36.34
CA ALA A 466 2.94 21.56 -37.04
C ALA A 466 1.84 21.97 -38.02
N ASP A 467 1.05 21.00 -38.49
CA ASP A 467 -0.05 21.22 -39.43
C ASP A 467 -1.37 21.61 -38.73
N ALA A 468 -1.39 21.67 -37.39
CA ALA A 468 -2.59 22.09 -36.66
C ALA A 468 -2.68 23.63 -36.65
N PRO A 469 -3.66 24.23 -37.34
CA PRO A 469 -3.80 25.67 -37.37
C PRO A 469 -4.21 26.19 -35.97
N GLY A 470 -3.40 27.08 -35.45
CA GLY A 470 -3.81 28.00 -34.40
C GLY A 470 -3.67 27.48 -32.98
N GLU A 471 -4.03 28.33 -32.07
CA GLU A 471 -3.91 28.30 -30.61
C GLU A 471 -4.29 26.97 -29.97
N PRO A 472 -3.61 26.61 -28.89
CA PRO A 472 -4.04 25.46 -28.08
C PRO A 472 -5.52 25.65 -27.76
N ALA A 473 -6.34 24.72 -28.24
CA ALA A 473 -7.78 24.78 -28.08
C ALA A 473 -8.07 24.87 -26.57
N ILE A 474 -8.88 25.85 -26.20
CA ILE A 474 -9.32 25.95 -24.80
C ILE A 474 -10.12 24.70 -24.52
N GLY A 475 -9.55 23.78 -23.75
CA GLY A 475 -10.26 22.61 -23.24
C GLY A 475 -11.41 23.06 -22.30
N PRO A 476 -12.27 22.13 -21.90
CA PRO A 476 -13.43 22.45 -21.08
C PRO A 476 -13.01 23.10 -19.75
N ARG A 477 -13.70 24.19 -19.42
CA ARG A 477 -13.65 24.82 -18.09
C ARG A 477 -14.89 24.39 -17.33
N LEU A 478 -14.70 23.63 -16.29
CA LEU A 478 -15.80 23.09 -15.50
C LEU A 478 -15.80 23.73 -14.13
N GLN A 479 -16.96 24.21 -13.70
CA GLN A 479 -17.13 24.74 -12.36
C GLN A 479 -17.68 23.66 -11.44
N VAL A 480 -16.93 23.32 -10.40
CA VAL A 480 -17.38 22.41 -9.35
C VAL A 480 -17.79 23.23 -8.14
N ARG A 481 -19.04 23.08 -7.76
CA ARG A 481 -19.55 23.68 -6.51
C ARG A 481 -19.23 22.79 -5.33
N TYR A 482 -18.64 23.38 -4.28
CA TYR A 482 -18.37 22.69 -3.02
C TYR A 482 -18.69 23.57 -1.82
N GLY A 483 -19.07 22.96 -0.70
CA GLY A 483 -19.58 23.71 0.43
C GLY A 483 -20.86 24.50 0.09
N LYS A 484 -21.26 25.39 0.96
CA LYS A 484 -22.51 26.11 0.80
C LYS A 484 -22.49 27.18 -0.34
N ASN A 485 -21.33 27.83 -0.57
CA ASN A 485 -21.23 28.96 -1.52
C ASN A 485 -19.85 29.04 -2.21
N ARG A 486 -19.12 27.92 -2.35
CA ARG A 486 -17.79 27.91 -2.97
C ARG A 486 -17.85 27.21 -4.32
N ALA A 487 -17.08 27.72 -5.27
CA ALA A 487 -16.86 27.08 -6.53
C ALA A 487 -15.37 27.05 -6.84
N ALA A 488 -14.89 25.95 -7.41
CA ALA A 488 -13.56 25.87 -8.00
C ALA A 488 -13.72 25.63 -9.49
N THR A 489 -12.86 26.26 -10.29
CA THR A 489 -12.79 26.01 -11.72
C THR A 489 -11.74 24.92 -11.94
N TYR A 490 -12.17 23.81 -12.53
CA TYR A 490 -11.27 22.78 -13.05
C TYR A 490 -11.13 23.01 -14.56
N SER A 491 -9.93 23.34 -15.01
CA SER A 491 -9.68 23.65 -16.42
C SER A 491 -8.57 22.79 -16.98
N VAL A 492 -8.81 22.25 -18.17
CA VAL A 492 -7.85 21.46 -18.93
C VAL A 492 -7.61 22.16 -20.27
N ARG A 493 -6.39 22.11 -20.74
CA ARG A 493 -5.96 22.58 -22.05
C ARG A 493 -5.69 21.42 -22.98
N THR A 494 -5.81 21.68 -24.27
CA THR A 494 -5.59 20.67 -25.30
C THR A 494 -4.65 21.19 -26.36
N ALA A 495 -3.79 20.31 -26.89
CA ALA A 495 -3.00 20.54 -28.08
C ALA A 495 -2.93 19.24 -28.91
N ARG A 496 -2.80 19.37 -30.23
CA ARG A 496 -2.62 18.21 -31.12
C ARG A 496 -1.16 17.77 -31.11
N LEU A 497 -0.95 16.47 -31.08
CA LEU A 497 0.35 15.85 -31.18
C LEU A 497 0.39 14.92 -32.40
N ARG A 498 1.59 14.75 -32.94
CA ARG A 498 1.93 13.70 -33.92
C ARG A 498 2.97 12.78 -33.28
N CYS A 499 2.67 11.53 -33.20
CA CYS A 499 3.53 10.52 -32.56
C CYS A 499 4.47 9.80 -33.51
#